data_992e4147c9d503bbfb79c53e7196f99e
#
_entry.id   992e4147c9d503bbfb79c53e7196f99e
#
_cell.length_a   1.000
_cell.length_b   1.000
_cell.length_c   1.000
_cell.angle_alpha   90.00
_cell.angle_beta   90.00
_cell.angle_gamma   90.00
#
_symmetry.space_group_name_H-M   'P 1'
#
loop_
_entity.id
_entity.type
_entity.pdbx_description
1 polymer ?
#
loop_
_entity_poly.entity_id
_entity_poly.type
_entity_poly.pdbx_seq_one_letter_code
_entity_poly.pdbx_strand_id
1 'polypeptide(L)'
;MVARKGRQARPLAERFWEKVDKRGDDECWPWIGSIDTRGYGSVGADGGKPLMRAHRVVYALVFGPIPTGLVVCHACDNRACVNPRHLFAATQRDNVLDMVRKGRRQWPAGERHPKAKLSAEDVLAIRGDNRPPRLIRAEYGIGKTTLYQIQRRETWRCLP
;
A
#
# COMPACT_ATOMS: atom_id res chain seq x y z
N MET A 1 -46.37 26.86 5.39
CA MET A 1 -45.02 26.20 5.49
C MET A 1 -44.65 25.66 4.13
N VAL A 2 -43.71 26.32 3.41
CA VAL A 2 -43.25 25.85 2.09
C VAL A 2 -42.16 24.79 2.34
N ALA A 3 -42.46 23.54 1.96
CA ALA A 3 -41.48 22.46 2.04
C ALA A 3 -40.27 22.84 1.16
N ARG A 4 -39.07 22.96 1.76
CA ARG A 4 -37.83 23.10 1.03
C ARG A 4 -37.64 21.85 0.16
N LYS A 5 -37.85 21.99 -1.17
CA LYS A 5 -37.45 20.94 -2.14
C LYS A 5 -35.97 20.62 -1.93
N GLY A 6 -35.69 19.45 -1.42
CA GLY A 6 -34.31 18.95 -1.26
C GLY A 6 -33.63 19.02 -2.62
N ARG A 7 -32.44 19.63 -2.68
CA ARG A 7 -31.61 19.71 -3.89
C ARG A 7 -31.33 18.28 -4.36
N GLN A 8 -31.85 17.88 -5.50
CA GLN A 8 -31.53 16.56 -6.07
C GLN A 8 -30.02 16.45 -6.24
N ALA A 9 -29.44 15.38 -5.70
CA ALA A 9 -28.00 15.15 -5.83
C ALA A 9 -27.69 14.89 -7.32
N ARG A 10 -26.69 15.59 -7.86
CA ARG A 10 -26.24 15.35 -9.23
C ARG A 10 -25.66 13.93 -9.34
N PRO A 11 -25.84 13.26 -10.50
CA PRO A 11 -25.33 11.91 -10.73
C PRO A 11 -23.84 11.79 -10.38
N LEU A 12 -23.47 10.67 -9.78
CA LEU A 12 -22.08 10.40 -9.37
C LEU A 12 -21.09 10.56 -10.54
N ALA A 13 -21.44 10.10 -11.73
CA ALA A 13 -20.57 10.17 -12.91
C ALA A 13 -20.22 11.63 -13.27
N GLU A 14 -21.20 12.53 -13.28
CA GLU A 14 -20.95 13.95 -13.56
C GLU A 14 -20.01 14.57 -12.54
N ARG A 15 -20.32 14.39 -11.25
CA ARG A 15 -19.50 14.90 -10.14
C ARG A 15 -18.10 14.31 -10.10
N PHE A 16 -17.94 13.09 -10.63
CA PHE A 16 -16.65 12.40 -10.72
C PHE A 16 -15.77 13.06 -11.76
N TRP A 17 -16.24 13.18 -13.00
CA TRP A 17 -15.43 13.68 -14.12
C TRP A 17 -15.01 15.14 -13.97
N GLU A 18 -15.77 15.97 -13.25
CA GLU A 18 -15.37 17.33 -12.90
C GLU A 18 -14.11 17.42 -12.01
N LYS A 19 -13.76 16.31 -11.34
CA LYS A 19 -12.62 16.25 -10.42
C LYS A 19 -11.47 15.43 -10.98
N VAL A 20 -11.41 15.25 -12.27
CA VAL A 20 -10.36 14.54 -12.99
C VAL A 20 -9.60 15.51 -13.88
N ASP A 21 -8.31 15.66 -13.63
CA ASP A 21 -7.39 16.32 -14.55
C ASP A 21 -7.02 15.33 -15.66
N LYS A 22 -7.81 15.32 -16.76
CA LYS A 22 -7.58 14.45 -17.91
C LYS A 22 -6.39 14.94 -18.70
N ARG A 23 -5.46 14.02 -18.97
CA ARG A 23 -4.26 14.23 -19.78
C ARG A 23 -4.21 13.23 -20.93
N GLY A 24 -3.03 13.07 -21.53
CA GLY A 24 -2.82 12.07 -22.58
C GLY A 24 -3.18 10.65 -22.11
N ASP A 25 -3.45 9.77 -23.05
CA ASP A 25 -3.95 8.42 -22.79
C ASP A 25 -3.01 7.57 -21.92
N ASP A 26 -1.70 7.75 -22.09
CA ASP A 26 -0.67 7.02 -21.35
C ASP A 26 -0.13 7.82 -20.15
N GLU A 27 -0.72 8.99 -19.87
CA GLU A 27 -0.36 9.80 -18.71
C GLU A 27 -1.26 9.52 -17.50
N CYS A 28 -0.74 9.76 -16.30
CA CYS A 28 -1.58 9.72 -15.12
C CYS A 28 -2.61 10.86 -15.16
N TRP A 29 -3.88 10.54 -14.91
CA TRP A 29 -4.96 11.51 -14.70
C TRP A 29 -5.12 11.77 -13.21
N PRO A 30 -4.59 12.88 -12.68
CA PRO A 30 -4.71 13.20 -11.26
C PRO A 30 -6.15 13.43 -10.82
N TRP A 31 -6.50 12.86 -9.68
CA TRP A 31 -7.71 13.21 -8.97
C TRP A 31 -7.50 14.55 -8.25
N ILE A 32 -8.29 15.57 -8.59
CA ILE A 32 -8.22 16.93 -8.00
C ILE A 32 -9.23 17.16 -6.87
N GLY A 33 -9.99 16.13 -6.48
CA GLY A 33 -10.87 16.17 -5.31
C GLY A 33 -10.16 15.80 -4.02
N SER A 34 -10.93 15.45 -3.00
CA SER A 34 -10.40 15.04 -1.68
C SER A 34 -9.50 13.81 -1.77
N ILE A 35 -8.38 13.85 -1.07
CA ILE A 35 -7.41 12.75 -0.95
C ILE A 35 -7.37 12.26 0.50
N ASP A 36 -7.37 10.94 0.72
CA ASP A 36 -7.24 10.34 2.04
C ASP A 36 -5.80 10.38 2.54
N THR A 37 -5.58 10.08 3.83
CA THR A 37 -4.26 10.06 4.48
C THR A 37 -3.28 9.06 3.85
N ARG A 38 -3.77 8.13 3.03
CA ARG A 38 -2.97 7.14 2.30
C ARG A 38 -2.67 7.55 0.87
N GLY A 39 -3.11 8.76 0.44
CA GLY A 39 -2.88 9.30 -0.89
C GLY A 39 -3.90 8.84 -1.95
N TYR A 40 -5.03 8.23 -1.56
CA TYR A 40 -6.07 7.83 -2.50
C TYR A 40 -7.14 8.91 -2.66
N GLY A 41 -7.55 9.16 -3.90
CA GLY A 41 -8.70 9.99 -4.17
C GLY A 41 -9.98 9.43 -3.56
N SER A 42 -10.81 10.31 -3.00
CA SER A 42 -12.09 9.97 -2.37
C SER A 42 -13.24 10.76 -2.99
N VAL A 43 -14.34 10.06 -3.26
CA VAL A 43 -15.59 10.65 -3.78
C VAL A 43 -16.78 10.12 -3.00
N GLY A 44 -17.73 11.01 -2.66
CA GLY A 44 -18.96 10.60 -1.99
C GLY A 44 -19.95 9.97 -2.97
N ALA A 45 -20.59 8.89 -2.56
CA ALA A 45 -21.75 8.29 -3.24
C ALA A 45 -22.91 9.33 -3.35
N ASP A 46 -24.01 8.94 -3.93
CA ASP A 46 -25.21 9.77 -3.97
C ASP A 46 -25.67 10.06 -2.53
N GLY A 47 -25.90 11.38 -2.25
CA GLY A 47 -26.08 11.85 -0.87
C GLY A 47 -24.80 12.09 -0.07
N GLY A 48 -23.60 11.91 -0.68
CA GLY A 48 -22.29 12.25 -0.08
C GLY A 48 -21.64 11.15 0.74
N LYS A 49 -22.36 10.13 1.14
CA LYS A 49 -21.83 8.95 1.88
C LYS A 49 -22.45 7.67 1.32
N PRO A 50 -21.75 6.52 1.41
CA PRO A 50 -20.38 6.37 1.91
C PRO A 50 -19.33 7.00 0.98
N LEU A 51 -18.13 7.28 1.52
CA LEU A 51 -16.98 7.67 0.72
C LEU A 51 -16.44 6.45 -0.03
N MET A 52 -16.25 6.61 -1.34
CA MET A 52 -15.68 5.59 -2.22
C MET A 52 -14.32 6.05 -2.73
N ARG A 53 -13.41 5.11 -3.01
CA ARG A 53 -12.13 5.43 -3.63
C ARG A 53 -12.31 5.76 -5.10
N ALA A 54 -11.75 6.90 -5.54
CA ALA A 54 -11.93 7.43 -6.89
C ALA A 54 -11.51 6.43 -7.99
N HIS A 55 -10.36 5.75 -7.84
CA HIS A 55 -9.91 4.75 -8.81
C HIS A 55 -10.87 3.56 -8.95
N ARG A 56 -11.58 3.16 -7.88
CA ARG A 56 -12.59 2.09 -7.96
C ARG A 56 -13.86 2.57 -8.66
N VAL A 57 -14.22 3.83 -8.44
CA VAL A 57 -15.39 4.45 -9.09
C VAL A 57 -15.15 4.55 -10.60
N VAL A 58 -14.01 5.10 -11.04
CA VAL A 58 -13.74 5.19 -12.48
C VAL A 58 -13.63 3.82 -13.13
N TYR A 59 -13.04 2.83 -12.45
CA TYR A 59 -13.03 1.45 -12.95
C TYR A 59 -14.46 0.95 -13.20
N ALA A 60 -15.34 1.13 -12.23
CA ALA A 60 -16.73 0.69 -12.36
C ALA A 60 -17.52 1.47 -13.42
N LEU A 61 -17.24 2.75 -13.62
CA LEU A 61 -17.86 3.58 -14.65
C LEU A 61 -17.46 3.17 -16.07
N VAL A 62 -16.22 2.69 -16.26
CA VAL A 62 -15.66 2.39 -17.59
C VAL A 62 -15.76 0.90 -17.93
N PHE A 63 -15.48 0.02 -16.99
CA PHE A 63 -15.38 -1.43 -17.21
C PHE A 63 -16.57 -2.23 -16.62
N GLY A 64 -17.45 -1.55 -15.91
CA GLY A 64 -18.53 -2.21 -15.16
C GLY A 64 -18.15 -2.62 -13.74
N PRO A 65 -19.02 -3.35 -13.04
CA PRO A 65 -18.82 -3.69 -11.63
C PRO A 65 -17.53 -4.49 -11.41
N ILE A 66 -16.82 -4.16 -10.32
CA ILE A 66 -15.60 -4.88 -9.94
C ILE A 66 -15.97 -6.32 -9.59
N PRO A 67 -15.37 -7.34 -10.24
CA PRO A 67 -15.69 -8.73 -9.96
C PRO A 67 -15.44 -9.11 -8.50
N THR A 68 -16.28 -9.98 -7.94
CA THR A 68 -16.16 -10.43 -6.55
C THR A 68 -14.79 -11.06 -6.29
N GLY A 69 -14.18 -10.70 -5.17
CA GLY A 69 -12.85 -11.20 -4.79
C GLY A 69 -11.68 -10.47 -5.44
N LEU A 70 -11.93 -9.54 -6.38
CA LEU A 70 -10.87 -8.73 -6.99
C LEU A 70 -10.77 -7.34 -6.34
N VAL A 71 -9.58 -6.77 -6.44
CA VAL A 71 -9.26 -5.39 -6.06
C VAL A 71 -8.77 -4.63 -7.29
N VAL A 72 -9.05 -3.32 -7.34
CA VAL A 72 -8.54 -2.46 -8.41
C VAL A 72 -7.15 -1.97 -8.02
N CYS A 73 -6.17 -2.23 -8.89
CA CYS A 73 -4.76 -1.92 -8.72
C CYS A 73 -4.33 -0.86 -9.74
N HIS A 74 -3.24 -0.14 -9.42
CA HIS A 74 -2.60 0.82 -10.31
C HIS A 74 -1.35 0.20 -10.95
N ALA A 75 -1.31 0.16 -12.28
CA ALA A 75 -0.09 -0.21 -13.01
C ALA A 75 1.00 0.86 -12.85
N CYS A 76 0.60 2.14 -12.77
CA CYS A 76 1.48 3.31 -12.61
C CYS A 76 1.93 3.59 -11.17
N ASP A 77 1.47 2.83 -10.18
CA ASP A 77 1.77 2.98 -8.74
C ASP A 77 1.36 4.33 -8.12
N ASN A 78 0.72 5.22 -8.88
CA ASN A 78 0.22 6.50 -8.39
C ASN A 78 -1.20 6.34 -7.83
N ARG A 79 -1.34 6.47 -6.50
CA ARG A 79 -2.61 6.28 -5.78
C ARG A 79 -3.68 7.32 -6.10
N ALA A 80 -3.28 8.52 -6.53
CA ALA A 80 -4.18 9.58 -6.94
C ALA A 80 -4.58 9.50 -8.42
N CYS A 81 -4.00 8.58 -9.20
CA CYS A 81 -4.34 8.41 -10.60
C CYS A 81 -5.72 7.77 -10.76
N VAL A 82 -6.50 8.31 -11.68
CA VAL A 82 -7.81 7.78 -12.07
C VAL A 82 -7.91 7.52 -13.58
N ASN A 83 -6.76 7.41 -14.30
CA ASN A 83 -6.75 7.00 -15.69
C ASN A 83 -7.18 5.52 -15.79
N PRO A 84 -8.27 5.18 -16.49
CA PRO A 84 -8.71 3.80 -16.64
C PRO A 84 -7.66 2.86 -17.23
N ARG A 85 -6.81 3.35 -18.15
CA ARG A 85 -5.73 2.56 -18.76
C ARG A 85 -4.64 2.15 -17.78
N HIS A 86 -4.53 2.87 -16.65
CA HIS A 86 -3.58 2.57 -15.59
C HIS A 86 -4.17 1.69 -14.49
N LEU A 87 -5.42 1.22 -14.66
CA LEU A 87 -6.13 0.44 -13.65
C LEU A 87 -6.44 -0.96 -14.17
N PHE A 88 -6.29 -1.93 -13.31
CA PHE A 88 -6.65 -3.31 -13.59
C PHE A 88 -7.23 -3.99 -12.36
N ALA A 89 -8.11 -4.97 -12.56
CA ALA A 89 -8.63 -5.81 -11.49
C ALA A 89 -7.73 -7.03 -11.31
N ALA A 90 -7.37 -7.32 -10.06
CA ALA A 90 -6.51 -8.47 -9.72
C ALA A 90 -6.88 -9.02 -8.36
N THR A 91 -6.41 -10.24 -8.05
CA THR A 91 -6.54 -10.77 -6.69
C THR A 91 -5.63 -10.00 -5.72
N GLN A 92 -5.94 -10.06 -4.43
CA GLN A 92 -5.05 -9.49 -3.40
C GLN A 92 -3.65 -10.13 -3.45
N ARG A 93 -3.56 -11.42 -3.80
CA ARG A 93 -2.29 -12.12 -3.98
C ARG A 93 -1.46 -11.50 -5.10
N ASP A 94 -2.06 -11.27 -6.27
CA ASP A 94 -1.38 -10.70 -7.43
C ASP A 94 -0.91 -9.27 -7.15
N ASN A 95 -1.72 -8.47 -6.45
CA ASN A 95 -1.34 -7.13 -6.01
C ASN A 95 -0.10 -7.15 -5.07
N VAL A 96 -0.04 -8.12 -4.15
CA VAL A 96 1.13 -8.31 -3.29
C VAL A 96 2.35 -8.76 -4.10
N LEU A 97 2.19 -9.67 -5.05
CA LEU A 97 3.29 -10.12 -5.92
C LEU A 97 3.82 -8.99 -6.79
N ASP A 98 2.94 -8.14 -7.35
CA ASP A 98 3.35 -6.94 -8.09
C ASP A 98 4.17 -5.98 -7.20
N MET A 99 3.72 -5.73 -5.98
CA MET A 99 4.45 -4.93 -5.01
C MET A 99 5.86 -5.49 -4.72
N VAL A 100 5.98 -6.84 -4.62
CA VAL A 100 7.28 -7.51 -4.40
C VAL A 100 8.17 -7.40 -5.64
N ARG A 101 7.65 -7.67 -6.85
CA ARG A 101 8.37 -7.58 -8.11
C ARG A 101 8.92 -6.19 -8.38
N LYS A 102 8.15 -5.16 -8.03
CA LYS A 102 8.53 -3.75 -8.17
C LYS A 102 9.42 -3.23 -7.02
N GLY A 103 9.85 -4.11 -6.10
CA GLY A 103 10.71 -3.73 -4.97
C GLY A 103 10.07 -2.75 -3.97
N ARG A 104 8.74 -2.53 -4.05
CA ARG A 104 8.01 -1.58 -3.20
C ARG A 104 7.76 -2.09 -1.79
N ARG A 105 7.98 -3.37 -1.55
CA ARG A 105 7.77 -3.98 -0.23
C ARG A 105 8.92 -3.61 0.70
N GLN A 106 8.75 -2.54 1.44
CA GLN A 106 9.61 -2.24 2.58
C GLN A 106 9.12 -3.03 3.79
N TRP A 107 9.77 -4.15 4.05
CA TRP A 107 9.63 -4.79 5.35
C TRP A 107 10.38 -3.94 6.36
N PRO A 108 9.77 -3.58 7.50
CA PRO A 108 10.58 -3.09 8.60
C PRO A 108 11.59 -4.18 8.93
N ALA A 109 12.86 -3.92 8.65
CA ALA A 109 13.96 -4.85 8.91
C ALA A 109 14.86 -4.28 10.00
N GLY A 110 15.55 -5.15 10.69
CA GLY A 110 16.44 -4.74 11.78
C GLY A 110 15.67 -4.08 12.91
N GLU A 111 16.22 -3.05 13.49
CA GLU A 111 15.64 -2.31 14.64
C GLU A 111 14.25 -1.74 14.35
N ARG A 112 13.92 -1.43 13.11
CA ARG A 112 12.60 -0.90 12.71
C ARG A 112 11.49 -1.95 12.75
N HIS A 113 11.83 -3.23 12.93
CA HIS A 113 10.80 -4.27 13.05
C HIS A 113 10.11 -4.17 14.41
N PRO A 114 8.77 -4.11 14.51
CA PRO A 114 8.05 -3.94 15.78
C PRO A 114 8.35 -4.99 16.85
N LYS A 115 8.89 -6.13 16.46
CA LYS A 115 9.32 -7.23 17.35
C LYS A 115 10.84 -7.39 17.40
N ALA A 116 11.61 -6.36 16.99
CA ALA A 116 13.05 -6.40 17.10
C ALA A 116 13.45 -6.47 18.58
N LYS A 117 14.29 -7.46 18.91
CA LYS A 117 14.88 -7.62 20.25
C LYS A 117 16.34 -7.19 20.29
N LEU A 118 16.94 -6.99 19.12
CA LEU A 118 18.34 -6.65 18.95
C LEU A 118 18.48 -5.30 18.28
N SER A 119 19.47 -4.53 18.70
CA SER A 119 19.96 -3.34 18.01
C SER A 119 20.91 -3.70 16.87
N ALA A 120 21.26 -2.73 16.03
CA ALA A 120 22.31 -2.90 15.01
C ALA A 120 23.68 -3.20 15.64
N GLU A 121 23.96 -2.58 16.77
CA GLU A 121 25.19 -2.78 17.54
C GLU A 121 25.28 -4.22 18.08
N ASP A 122 24.19 -4.74 18.64
CA ASP A 122 24.10 -6.14 19.09
C ASP A 122 24.41 -7.11 17.94
N VAL A 123 23.84 -6.87 16.76
CA VAL A 123 24.05 -7.72 15.60
C VAL A 123 25.49 -7.70 15.11
N LEU A 124 26.14 -6.55 15.10
CA LEU A 124 27.54 -6.42 14.74
C LEU A 124 28.43 -7.12 15.77
N ALA A 125 28.14 -6.98 17.07
CA ALA A 125 28.84 -7.66 18.14
C ALA A 125 28.70 -9.20 18.00
N ILE A 126 27.48 -9.70 17.74
CA ILE A 126 27.22 -11.13 17.53
C ILE A 126 28.01 -11.68 16.30
N ARG A 127 28.15 -10.87 15.24
CA ARG A 127 28.91 -11.29 14.04
C ARG A 127 30.40 -11.45 14.29
N GLY A 128 30.96 -10.65 15.20
CA GLY A 128 32.36 -10.73 15.60
C GLY A 128 32.63 -11.65 16.79
N ASP A 129 31.60 -12.22 17.38
CA ASP A 129 31.72 -13.02 18.60
C ASP A 129 32.06 -14.48 18.30
N ASN A 130 33.24 -14.93 18.71
CA ASN A 130 33.72 -16.29 18.52
C ASN A 130 33.50 -17.22 19.74
N ARG A 131 32.80 -16.72 20.77
CA ARG A 131 32.44 -17.51 21.94
C ARG A 131 31.50 -18.67 21.59
N PRO A 132 31.40 -19.69 22.44
CA PRO A 132 30.45 -20.79 22.23
C PRO A 132 29.02 -20.27 22.01
N PRO A 133 28.28 -20.77 21.00
CA PRO A 133 26.92 -20.35 20.66
C PRO A 133 25.93 -20.30 21.83
N ARG A 134 26.14 -21.16 22.83
CA ARG A 134 25.30 -21.20 24.04
C ARG A 134 25.41 -19.91 24.85
N LEU A 135 26.62 -19.34 24.97
CA LEU A 135 26.88 -18.13 25.76
C LEU A 135 26.32 -16.91 25.05
N ILE A 136 26.55 -16.78 23.74
CA ILE A 136 26.00 -15.69 22.92
C ILE A 136 24.47 -15.69 22.97
N ARG A 137 23.85 -16.84 22.81
CA ARG A 137 22.40 -16.98 22.87
C ARG A 137 21.81 -16.59 24.22
N ALA A 138 22.50 -16.97 25.31
CA ALA A 138 22.06 -16.62 26.67
C ALA A 138 22.14 -15.11 26.92
N GLU A 139 23.22 -14.47 26.49
CA GLU A 139 23.44 -13.03 26.66
C GLU A 139 22.42 -12.18 25.89
N TYR A 140 22.22 -12.49 24.61
CA TYR A 140 21.31 -11.72 23.75
C TYR A 140 19.85 -12.21 23.75
N GLY A 141 19.52 -13.25 24.52
CA GLY A 141 18.15 -13.79 24.61
C GLY A 141 17.59 -14.31 23.27
N ILE A 142 18.45 -14.87 22.40
CA ILE A 142 18.09 -15.29 21.05
C ILE A 142 18.11 -16.82 20.87
N GLY A 143 17.31 -17.30 19.91
CA GLY A 143 17.27 -18.72 19.55
C GLY A 143 18.48 -19.14 18.70
N LYS A 144 18.72 -20.47 18.62
CA LYS A 144 19.80 -21.06 17.82
C LYS A 144 19.71 -20.63 16.35
N THR A 145 18.54 -20.74 15.74
CA THR A 145 18.29 -20.36 14.34
C THR A 145 18.61 -18.89 14.09
N THR A 146 18.17 -18.00 14.97
CA THR A 146 18.42 -16.55 14.87
C THR A 146 19.91 -16.25 14.91
N LEU A 147 20.66 -16.89 15.84
CA LEU A 147 22.12 -16.71 15.91
C LEU A 147 22.80 -17.09 14.60
N TYR A 148 22.51 -18.26 14.05
CA TYR A 148 23.12 -18.70 12.78
C TYR A 148 22.75 -17.83 11.60
N GLN A 149 21.48 -17.37 11.53
CA GLN A 149 21.04 -16.44 10.47
C GLN A 149 21.76 -15.09 10.53
N ILE A 150 22.05 -14.58 11.75
CA ILE A 150 22.83 -13.36 11.95
C ILE A 150 24.27 -13.55 11.50
N GLN A 151 24.92 -14.62 11.95
CA GLN A 151 26.32 -14.93 11.62
C GLN A 151 26.52 -15.19 10.12
N ARG A 152 25.54 -15.82 9.44
CA ARG A 152 25.55 -16.06 7.99
C ARG A 152 25.07 -14.85 7.18
N ARG A 153 24.75 -13.73 7.82
CA ARG A 153 24.19 -12.53 7.17
C ARG A 153 22.90 -12.78 6.38
N GLU A 154 22.16 -13.81 6.72
CA GLU A 154 20.85 -14.12 6.12
C GLU A 154 19.76 -13.13 6.57
N THR A 155 19.90 -12.61 7.79
CA THR A 155 19.12 -11.51 8.36
C THR A 155 19.98 -10.27 8.55
N TRP A 156 19.38 -9.11 8.73
CA TRP A 156 20.07 -7.84 8.88
C TRP A 156 21.07 -7.53 7.74
N ARG A 157 20.65 -7.83 6.51
CA ARG A 157 21.50 -7.73 5.30
C ARG A 157 21.97 -6.30 5.00
N CYS A 158 21.34 -5.30 5.62
CA CYS A 158 21.71 -3.90 5.50
C CYS A 158 22.95 -3.52 6.33
N LEU A 159 23.42 -4.39 7.23
CA LEU A 159 24.62 -4.19 8.03
C LEU A 159 25.82 -4.95 7.43
N PRO A 160 27.04 -4.39 7.56
CA PRO A 160 28.29 -5.02 7.10
C PRO A 160 28.57 -6.38 7.73
#